data_28c4511ceb5cbf4394ff44017e81a07e
#
_entry.id   28c4511ceb5cbf4394ff44017e81a07e
#
_cell.length_a   1.000
_cell.length_b   1.000
_cell.length_c   1.000
_cell.angle_alpha   90.00
_cell.angle_beta   90.00
_cell.angle_gamma   90.00
#
_symmetry.space_group_name_H-M   'P 1'
#
loop_
_entity.id
_entity.type
_entity.pdbx_description
1 polymer ?
#
loop_
_entity_poly.entity_id
_entity_poly.type
_entity_poly.pdbx_seq_one_letter_code
_entity_poly.pdbx_strand_id
1 'polypeptide(L)'
;AVDGVIKSTDEIDAVGHRVLHGGMEFFDSCIINDEVITAIKKCIPLGPLHNPANLMGIEACQAVMPTTPQVAVFDTAFHMTMPPKAYRYAIPTEYYKNDSIRRYGFHGTSHKYVAKRTAELVGKKEFKMVNCHLGNGSSMSAVKDGKCQDTTMGLTPLAGVPMGTRSGDIDA
;
A
#
# COMPACT_ATOMS: atom_id res chain seq x y z
N ALA A 1 21.23 4.11 11.21
CA ALA A 1 19.95 4.48 11.87
C ALA A 1 19.31 3.27 12.55
N VAL A 2 19.30 2.09 11.91
CA VAL A 2 18.76 0.85 12.51
C VAL A 2 19.55 0.46 13.76
N ASP A 3 20.89 0.51 13.71
CA ASP A 3 21.79 0.17 14.83
C ASP A 3 21.57 1.01 16.09
N GLY A 4 21.03 2.22 15.96
CA GLY A 4 20.74 3.09 17.10
C GLY A 4 19.42 2.79 17.81
N VAL A 5 18.53 2.03 17.18
CA VAL A 5 17.19 1.69 17.70
C VAL A 5 17.17 0.27 18.27
N ILE A 6 17.92 -0.66 17.67
CA ILE A 6 17.95 -2.07 18.05
C ILE A 6 19.24 -2.32 18.85
N LYS A 7 19.11 -2.55 20.15
CA LYS A 7 20.25 -2.84 21.04
C LYS A 7 20.72 -4.30 20.95
N SER A 8 19.84 -5.22 20.58
CA SER A 8 20.13 -6.63 20.33
C SER A 8 19.22 -7.13 19.21
N THR A 9 19.81 -7.80 18.21
CA THR A 9 19.07 -8.44 17.11
C THR A 9 18.61 -9.84 17.48
N ASP A 10 19.14 -10.42 18.56
CA ASP A 10 18.83 -11.79 19.00
C ASP A 10 17.40 -11.92 19.56
N GLU A 11 16.78 -10.79 19.90
CA GLU A 11 15.42 -10.71 20.43
C GLU A 11 14.36 -10.38 19.34
N ILE A 12 14.77 -10.26 18.07
CA ILE A 12 13.87 -9.88 16.96
C ILE A 12 13.41 -11.12 16.21
N ASP A 13 12.13 -11.46 16.33
CA ASP A 13 11.52 -12.61 15.67
C ASP A 13 11.20 -12.34 14.19
N ALA A 14 10.86 -11.11 13.82
CA ALA A 14 10.52 -10.73 12.45
C ALA A 14 10.64 -9.22 12.23
N VAL A 15 10.82 -8.79 10.96
CA VAL A 15 10.82 -7.39 10.56
C VAL A 15 9.69 -7.13 9.56
N GLY A 16 8.82 -6.17 9.87
CA GLY A 16 7.77 -5.70 8.99
C GLY A 16 8.19 -4.45 8.23
N HIS A 17 8.11 -4.48 6.89
CA HIS A 17 8.41 -3.35 6.03
C HIS A 17 7.15 -2.83 5.35
N ARG A 18 6.83 -1.55 5.57
CA ARG A 18 5.87 -0.86 4.72
C ARG A 18 6.50 -0.60 3.36
N VAL A 19 5.84 -1.08 2.29
CA VAL A 19 6.21 -0.84 0.90
C VAL A 19 5.07 -0.09 0.22
N LEU A 20 5.37 1.02 -0.47
CA LEU A 20 4.33 1.84 -1.07
C LEU A 20 3.58 1.08 -2.15
N HIS A 21 4.27 0.61 -3.20
CA HIS A 21 3.63 0.09 -4.40
C HIS A 21 3.97 -1.37 -4.64
N GLY A 22 2.94 -2.21 -4.66
CA GLY A 22 3.05 -3.64 -4.93
C GLY A 22 2.66 -4.06 -6.36
N GLY A 23 2.26 -3.09 -7.21
CA GLY A 23 1.83 -3.37 -8.58
C GLY A 23 0.62 -4.30 -8.66
N MET A 24 0.60 -5.13 -9.69
CA MET A 24 -0.43 -6.15 -9.93
C MET A 24 -0.08 -7.51 -9.30
N GLU A 25 1.07 -7.64 -8.67
CA GLU A 25 1.60 -8.92 -8.20
C GLU A 25 1.21 -9.20 -6.74
N PHE A 26 1.00 -8.16 -5.92
CA PHE A 26 0.76 -8.32 -4.48
C PHE A 26 -0.65 -7.93 -4.06
N PHE A 27 -1.38 -8.92 -3.58
CA PHE A 27 -2.75 -8.80 -3.05
C PHE A 27 -2.81 -8.88 -1.52
N ASP A 28 -1.70 -9.24 -0.87
CA ASP A 28 -1.54 -9.29 0.59
C ASP A 28 -0.06 -9.13 0.95
N SER A 29 0.23 -9.16 2.25
CA SER A 29 1.60 -9.19 2.78
C SER A 29 2.29 -10.51 2.42
N CYS A 30 3.60 -10.48 2.23
CA CYS A 30 4.39 -11.68 1.92
C CYS A 30 5.77 -11.65 2.57
N ILE A 31 6.37 -12.83 2.77
CA ILE A 31 7.77 -12.98 3.17
C ILE A 31 8.65 -12.48 2.04
N ILE A 32 9.65 -11.66 2.37
CA ILE A 32 10.58 -11.09 1.41
C ILE A 32 11.62 -12.14 1.00
N ASN A 33 11.71 -12.36 -0.31
CA ASN A 33 12.74 -13.14 -1.00
C ASN A 33 13.22 -12.36 -2.23
N ASP A 34 14.12 -12.92 -3.02
CA ASP A 34 14.68 -12.27 -4.22
C ASP A 34 13.61 -11.95 -5.28
N GLU A 35 12.57 -12.78 -5.40
CA GLU A 35 11.46 -12.56 -6.33
C GLU A 35 10.64 -11.33 -5.89
N VAL A 36 10.36 -11.21 -4.59
CA VAL A 36 9.65 -10.06 -4.02
C VAL A 36 10.46 -8.78 -4.20
N ILE A 37 11.76 -8.81 -3.94
CA ILE A 37 12.67 -7.67 -4.16
C ILE A 37 12.64 -7.26 -5.64
N THR A 38 12.72 -8.23 -6.56
CA THR A 38 12.66 -7.98 -8.01
C THR A 38 11.34 -7.34 -8.41
N ALA A 39 10.22 -7.82 -7.89
CA ALA A 39 8.90 -7.26 -8.16
C ALA A 39 8.75 -5.83 -7.61
N ILE A 40 9.25 -5.55 -6.38
CA ILE A 40 9.27 -4.20 -5.82
C ILE A 40 10.12 -3.25 -6.70
N LYS A 41 11.26 -3.73 -7.23
CA LYS A 41 12.10 -2.95 -8.17
C LYS A 41 11.35 -2.59 -9.45
N LYS A 42 10.57 -3.51 -10.01
CA LYS A 42 9.71 -3.24 -11.20
C LYS A 42 8.66 -2.16 -10.94
N CYS A 43 8.23 -1.99 -9.68
CA CYS A 43 7.25 -0.96 -9.29
C CYS A 43 7.87 0.43 -9.04
N ILE A 44 9.20 0.60 -9.16
CA ILE A 44 9.85 1.90 -8.95
C ILE A 44 9.27 3.01 -9.86
N PRO A 45 9.00 2.80 -11.16
CA PRO A 45 8.38 3.83 -11.98
C PRO A 45 7.01 4.33 -11.49
N LEU A 46 6.27 3.48 -10.75
CA LEU A 46 4.97 3.83 -10.17
C LEU A 46 5.08 4.53 -8.80
N GLY A 47 6.22 4.37 -8.12
CA GLY A 47 6.50 4.98 -6.82
C GLY A 47 7.95 5.45 -6.66
N PRO A 48 8.43 6.37 -7.53
CA PRO A 48 9.86 6.70 -7.62
C PRO A 48 10.43 7.39 -6.38
N LEU A 49 9.58 8.02 -5.57
CA LEU A 49 9.99 8.69 -4.33
C LEU A 49 10.00 7.75 -3.12
N HIS A 50 9.34 6.58 -3.20
CA HIS A 50 9.11 5.71 -2.04
C HIS A 50 9.73 4.33 -2.20
N ASN A 51 9.48 3.63 -3.32
CA ASN A 51 9.95 2.26 -3.51
C ASN A 51 11.48 2.11 -3.41
N PRO A 52 12.32 3.03 -3.94
CA PRO A 52 13.76 2.97 -3.73
C PRO A 52 14.16 3.07 -2.25
N ALA A 53 13.53 3.98 -1.49
CA ALA A 53 13.78 4.12 -0.06
C ALA A 53 13.29 2.90 0.74
N ASN A 54 12.16 2.30 0.34
CA ASN A 54 11.67 1.06 0.95
C ASN A 54 12.65 -0.11 0.71
N LEU A 55 13.18 -0.26 -0.50
CA LEU A 55 14.21 -1.26 -0.81
C LEU A 55 15.47 -1.07 0.00
N MET A 56 15.97 0.16 0.12
CA MET A 56 17.12 0.50 0.95
C MET A 56 16.91 0.08 2.42
N GLY A 57 15.70 0.30 2.95
CA GLY A 57 15.34 -0.14 4.31
C GLY A 57 15.35 -1.67 4.45
N ILE A 58 14.83 -2.39 3.45
CA ILE A 58 14.84 -3.86 3.41
C ILE A 58 16.30 -4.37 3.39
N GLU A 59 17.08 -3.89 2.45
CA GLU A 59 18.49 -4.29 2.27
C GLU A 59 19.33 -4.01 3.54
N ALA A 60 19.11 -2.86 4.18
CA ALA A 60 19.79 -2.53 5.45
C ALA A 60 19.40 -3.51 6.57
N CYS A 61 18.12 -3.87 6.70
CA CYS A 61 17.70 -4.85 7.69
C CYS A 61 18.21 -6.26 7.39
N GLN A 62 18.24 -6.67 6.12
CA GLN A 62 18.82 -7.95 5.72
C GLN A 62 20.32 -8.04 6.03
N ALA A 63 21.06 -6.95 5.88
CA ALA A 63 22.49 -6.91 6.19
C ALA A 63 22.77 -7.05 7.70
N VAL A 64 21.92 -6.48 8.55
CA VAL A 64 22.10 -6.52 10.01
C VAL A 64 21.48 -7.79 10.61
N MET A 65 20.40 -8.30 10.05
CA MET A 65 19.60 -9.43 10.53
C MET A 65 19.37 -10.47 9.41
N PRO A 66 20.42 -11.16 8.92
CA PRO A 66 20.33 -11.99 7.72
C PRO A 66 19.44 -13.23 7.89
N THR A 67 19.22 -13.69 9.11
CA THR A 67 18.40 -14.89 9.42
C THR A 67 16.99 -14.55 9.89
N THR A 68 16.71 -13.29 10.21
CA THR A 68 15.40 -12.85 10.71
C THR A 68 14.42 -12.73 9.55
N PRO A 69 13.25 -13.40 9.61
CA PRO A 69 12.23 -13.28 8.59
C PRO A 69 11.79 -11.83 8.37
N GLN A 70 11.69 -11.41 7.12
CA GLN A 70 11.25 -10.07 6.76
C GLN A 70 9.99 -10.13 5.93
N VAL A 71 9.03 -9.24 6.21
CA VAL A 71 7.69 -9.21 5.61
C VAL A 71 7.46 -7.88 4.92
N ALA A 72 7.08 -7.92 3.64
CA ALA A 72 6.59 -6.76 2.92
C ALA A 72 5.08 -6.59 3.12
N VAL A 73 4.66 -5.38 3.46
CA VAL A 73 3.27 -4.97 3.64
C VAL A 73 2.99 -3.83 2.67
N PHE A 74 2.18 -4.08 1.63
CA PHE A 74 1.99 -3.14 0.54
C PHE A 74 0.80 -2.22 0.79
N ASP A 75 1.00 -0.91 0.58
CA ASP A 75 -0.07 0.11 0.68
C ASP A 75 -1.19 -0.12 -0.33
N THR A 76 -0.89 -0.72 -1.47
CA THR A 76 -1.86 -1.00 -2.53
C THR A 76 -2.69 -2.26 -2.31
N ALA A 77 -2.21 -3.20 -1.50
CA ALA A 77 -2.80 -4.56 -1.41
C ALA A 77 -4.28 -4.56 -0.97
N PHE A 78 -4.66 -3.75 0.02
CA PHE A 78 -6.05 -3.68 0.48
C PHE A 78 -7.03 -3.26 -0.62
N HIS A 79 -6.57 -2.40 -1.54
CA HIS A 79 -7.38 -1.84 -2.62
C HIS A 79 -7.49 -2.78 -3.83
N MET A 80 -6.77 -3.90 -3.86
CA MET A 80 -6.84 -4.86 -4.95
C MET A 80 -8.19 -5.60 -5.03
N THR A 81 -9.04 -5.45 -4.02
CA THR A 81 -10.41 -5.97 -4.03
C THR A 81 -11.40 -5.07 -4.78
N MET A 82 -11.00 -3.90 -5.25
CA MET A 82 -11.87 -3.01 -6.02
C MET A 82 -12.39 -3.68 -7.29
N PRO A 83 -13.66 -3.48 -7.65
CA PRO A 83 -14.22 -3.99 -8.90
C PRO A 83 -13.67 -3.21 -10.12
N PRO A 84 -13.68 -3.80 -11.34
CA PRO A 84 -13.15 -3.16 -12.55
C PRO A 84 -13.68 -1.75 -12.82
N LYS A 85 -14.95 -1.50 -12.56
CA LYS A 85 -15.58 -0.18 -12.72
C LYS A 85 -14.99 0.92 -11.82
N ALA A 86 -14.33 0.55 -10.70
CA ALA A 86 -13.72 1.50 -9.79
C ALA A 86 -12.23 1.70 -10.09
N TYR A 87 -11.51 0.67 -10.53
CA TYR A 87 -10.08 0.80 -10.77
C TYR A 87 -9.70 1.16 -12.21
N ARG A 88 -10.57 0.96 -13.21
CA ARG A 88 -10.24 1.28 -14.61
C ARG A 88 -10.47 2.74 -14.91
N TYR A 89 -9.49 3.36 -15.57
CA TYR A 89 -9.62 4.70 -16.12
C TYR A 89 -10.34 4.68 -17.47
N ALA A 90 -10.99 5.79 -17.82
CA ALA A 90 -11.65 6.00 -19.11
C ALA A 90 -10.63 6.34 -20.21
N ILE A 91 -9.65 5.47 -20.41
CA ILE A 91 -8.61 5.53 -21.44
C ILE A 91 -8.57 4.21 -22.21
N PRO A 92 -7.88 4.11 -23.36
CA PRO A 92 -7.78 2.87 -24.13
C PRO A 92 -7.32 1.68 -23.26
N THR A 93 -8.00 0.54 -23.45
CA THR A 93 -7.83 -0.64 -22.59
C THR A 93 -6.44 -1.25 -22.66
N GLU A 94 -5.72 -1.02 -23.75
CA GLU A 94 -4.32 -1.46 -23.92
C GLU A 94 -3.39 -0.94 -22.84
N TYR A 95 -3.56 0.28 -22.37
CA TYR A 95 -2.76 0.84 -21.26
C TYR A 95 -2.94 0.07 -19.96
N TYR A 96 -4.15 -0.40 -19.69
CA TYR A 96 -4.36 -1.30 -18.54
C TYR A 96 -3.73 -2.67 -18.77
N LYS A 97 -3.86 -3.24 -19.98
CA LYS A 97 -3.38 -4.60 -20.25
C LYS A 97 -1.88 -4.70 -20.35
N ASN A 98 -1.25 -3.70 -20.98
CA ASN A 98 0.18 -3.75 -21.30
C ASN A 98 1.03 -3.07 -20.22
N ASP A 99 0.51 -1.98 -19.64
CA ASP A 99 1.27 -1.09 -18.76
C ASP A 99 0.72 -1.09 -17.31
N SER A 100 -0.32 -1.88 -17.04
CA SER A 100 -0.97 -1.98 -15.72
C SER A 100 -1.47 -0.63 -15.19
N ILE A 101 -1.84 0.30 -16.10
CA ILE A 101 -2.35 1.63 -15.72
C ILE A 101 -3.78 1.49 -15.22
N ARG A 102 -3.93 1.69 -13.93
CA ARG A 102 -5.20 1.63 -13.19
C ARG A 102 -5.14 2.45 -11.91
N ARG A 103 -6.28 2.65 -11.26
CA ARG A 103 -6.32 3.10 -9.86
C ARG A 103 -5.81 1.97 -8.97
N TYR A 104 -4.79 2.25 -8.15
CA TYR A 104 -4.28 1.33 -7.12
C TYR A 104 -4.79 1.71 -5.73
N GLY A 105 -4.74 3.00 -5.39
CA GLY A 105 -4.98 3.46 -4.03
C GLY A 105 -3.82 3.17 -3.09
N PHE A 106 -3.75 3.92 -2.00
CA PHE A 106 -2.65 3.86 -1.02
C PHE A 106 -3.19 4.00 0.40
N HIS A 107 -2.31 4.02 1.40
CA HIS A 107 -2.66 3.93 2.82
C HIS A 107 -3.44 2.64 3.16
N GLY A 108 -3.29 1.61 2.35
CA GLY A 108 -4.08 0.38 2.43
C GLY A 108 -3.94 -0.34 3.77
N THR A 109 -2.76 -0.33 4.37
CA THR A 109 -2.53 -0.88 5.72
C THR A 109 -3.41 -0.18 6.76
N SER A 110 -3.48 1.16 6.72
CA SER A 110 -4.35 1.94 7.59
C SER A 110 -5.83 1.65 7.32
N HIS A 111 -6.23 1.66 6.05
CA HIS A 111 -7.63 1.37 5.67
C HIS A 111 -8.05 -0.06 6.07
N LYS A 112 -7.20 -1.06 5.89
CA LYS A 112 -7.45 -2.45 6.31
C LYS A 112 -7.62 -2.55 7.82
N TYR A 113 -6.71 -1.91 8.58
CA TYR A 113 -6.75 -1.95 10.04
C TYR A 113 -8.01 -1.26 10.59
N VAL A 114 -8.30 -0.02 10.14
CA VAL A 114 -9.46 0.74 10.61
C VAL A 114 -10.76 0.02 10.22
N ALA A 115 -10.86 -0.55 9.02
CA ALA A 115 -12.04 -1.32 8.63
C ALA A 115 -12.28 -2.52 9.54
N LYS A 116 -11.22 -3.29 9.83
CA LYS A 116 -11.28 -4.43 10.76
C LYS A 116 -11.70 -3.95 12.16
N ARG A 117 -11.04 -2.93 12.67
CA ARG A 117 -11.29 -2.43 14.02
C ARG A 117 -12.69 -1.85 14.18
N THR A 118 -13.21 -1.15 13.15
CA THR A 118 -14.59 -0.67 13.14
C THR A 118 -15.59 -1.82 13.19
N ALA A 119 -15.40 -2.88 12.40
CA ALA A 119 -16.27 -4.05 12.43
C ALA A 119 -16.35 -4.70 13.82
N GLU A 120 -15.19 -4.84 14.49
CA GLU A 120 -15.11 -5.35 15.86
C GLU A 120 -15.89 -4.48 16.86
N LEU A 121 -15.69 -3.15 16.82
CA LEU A 121 -16.32 -2.20 17.74
C LEU A 121 -17.84 -2.08 17.52
N VAL A 122 -18.28 -2.12 16.27
CA VAL A 122 -19.71 -2.05 15.90
C VAL A 122 -20.41 -3.41 16.08
N GLY A 123 -19.63 -4.50 16.18
CA GLY A 123 -20.17 -5.86 16.33
C GLY A 123 -20.88 -6.38 15.08
N LYS A 124 -20.55 -5.85 13.88
CA LYS A 124 -21.15 -6.25 12.60
C LYS A 124 -20.11 -6.86 11.67
N LYS A 125 -20.43 -8.01 11.07
CA LYS A 125 -19.62 -8.62 10.00
C LYS A 125 -19.95 -8.05 8.62
N GLU A 126 -21.23 -7.77 8.38
CA GLU A 126 -21.73 -7.19 7.14
C GLU A 126 -22.04 -5.71 7.36
N PHE A 127 -21.28 -4.83 6.74
CA PHE A 127 -21.44 -3.38 6.89
C PHE A 127 -20.82 -2.63 5.72
N LYS A 128 -21.28 -1.41 5.55
CA LYS A 128 -20.70 -0.43 4.62
C LYS A 128 -20.15 0.73 5.44
N MET A 129 -18.94 1.18 5.08
CA MET A 129 -18.33 2.33 5.72
C MET A 129 -17.55 3.19 4.73
N VAL A 130 -17.42 4.45 5.05
CA VAL A 130 -16.39 5.33 4.49
C VAL A 130 -15.27 5.41 5.52
N ASN A 131 -14.07 5.10 5.09
CA ASN A 131 -12.89 5.18 5.93
C ASN A 131 -12.03 6.37 5.51
N CYS A 132 -11.69 7.24 6.44
CA CYS A 132 -10.91 8.45 6.21
C CYS A 132 -9.54 8.30 6.89
N HIS A 133 -8.48 8.26 6.08
CA HIS A 133 -7.10 8.41 6.53
C HIS A 133 -6.71 9.87 6.32
N LEU A 134 -6.62 10.63 7.40
CA LEU A 134 -6.39 12.08 7.36
C LEU A 134 -5.10 12.43 8.10
N GLY A 135 -4.03 12.60 7.37
CA GLY A 135 -2.72 13.03 7.81
C GLY A 135 -2.13 14.05 6.84
N ASN A 136 -0.81 14.21 6.82
CA ASN A 136 -0.14 14.99 5.77
C ASN A 136 -0.42 14.41 4.37
N GLY A 137 -0.41 13.08 4.24
CA GLY A 137 -1.08 12.37 3.16
C GLY A 137 -2.50 12.03 3.58
N SER A 138 -3.48 12.17 2.68
CA SER A 138 -4.88 11.91 2.97
C SER A 138 -5.54 11.09 1.87
N SER A 139 -6.41 10.18 2.27
CA SER A 139 -7.25 9.41 1.35
C SER A 139 -8.52 8.93 2.04
N MET A 140 -9.54 8.66 1.24
CA MET A 140 -10.76 8.02 1.68
C MET A 140 -10.95 6.71 0.93
N SER A 141 -11.60 5.73 1.55
CA SER A 141 -12.01 4.50 0.89
C SER A 141 -13.45 4.13 1.24
N ALA A 142 -14.19 3.66 0.24
CA ALA A 142 -15.47 2.99 0.41
C ALA A 142 -15.21 1.50 0.68
N VAL A 143 -15.69 1.00 1.80
CA VAL A 143 -15.49 -0.38 2.23
C VAL A 143 -16.84 -1.06 2.40
N LYS A 144 -16.97 -2.27 1.85
CA LYS A 144 -18.12 -3.14 2.07
C LYS A 144 -17.62 -4.50 2.55
N ASP A 145 -18.11 -4.93 3.69
CA ASP A 145 -17.83 -6.25 4.27
C ASP A 145 -16.32 -6.54 4.36
N GLY A 146 -15.54 -5.53 4.80
CA GLY A 146 -14.08 -5.60 4.93
C GLY A 146 -13.29 -5.51 3.62
N LYS A 147 -13.95 -5.31 2.47
CA LYS A 147 -13.32 -5.20 1.14
C LYS A 147 -13.43 -3.78 0.59
N CYS A 148 -12.33 -3.26 0.08
CA CYS A 148 -12.32 -1.97 -0.61
C CYS A 148 -13.18 -2.04 -1.89
N GLN A 149 -14.07 -1.08 -2.04
CA GLN A 149 -14.92 -0.93 -3.23
C GLN A 149 -14.46 0.21 -4.12
N ASP A 150 -13.91 1.26 -3.51
CA ASP A 150 -13.35 2.43 -4.18
C ASP A 150 -12.42 3.19 -3.25
N THR A 151 -11.54 4.03 -3.79
CA THR A 151 -10.65 4.89 -3.01
C THR A 151 -10.32 6.17 -3.78
N THR A 152 -9.92 7.21 -3.07
CA THR A 152 -9.68 8.52 -3.68
C THR A 152 -8.33 8.64 -4.38
N MET A 153 -7.27 8.00 -3.88
CA MET A 153 -5.96 8.00 -4.57
C MET A 153 -6.00 7.15 -5.83
N GLY A 154 -5.16 7.49 -6.80
CA GLY A 154 -5.20 6.94 -8.16
C GLY A 154 -4.10 5.93 -8.47
N LEU A 155 -3.50 6.08 -9.66
CA LEU A 155 -2.30 5.36 -10.11
C LEU A 155 -1.13 5.65 -9.18
N THR A 156 -1.00 6.91 -8.76
CA THR A 156 -0.02 7.40 -7.79
C THR A 156 -0.73 8.02 -6.59
N PRO A 157 -0.02 8.29 -5.48
CA PRO A 157 -0.63 8.89 -4.29
C PRO A 157 -0.86 10.41 -4.41
N LEU A 158 -1.11 10.93 -5.61
CA LEU A 158 -1.37 12.34 -5.90
C LEU A 158 -2.86 12.65 -5.98
N ALA A 159 -3.63 11.83 -6.71
CA ALA A 159 -5.05 12.05 -6.99
C ALA A 159 -5.92 12.03 -5.71
N GLY A 160 -7.12 12.58 -5.81
CA GLY A 160 -8.15 12.55 -4.79
C GLY A 160 -8.16 13.78 -3.88
N VAL A 161 -8.23 13.57 -2.59
CA VAL A 161 -8.37 14.64 -1.59
C VAL A 161 -7.14 15.56 -1.58
N PRO A 162 -7.29 16.89 -1.54
CA PRO A 162 -6.18 17.80 -1.30
C PRO A 162 -5.44 17.47 0.00
N MET A 163 -4.11 17.54 -0.02
CA MET A 163 -3.22 17.10 1.06
C MET A 163 -2.25 18.23 1.45
N GLY A 164 -1.47 18.02 2.50
CA GLY A 164 -0.51 19.03 2.96
C GLY A 164 0.54 19.43 1.93
N THR A 165 0.98 18.49 1.07
CA THR A 165 2.05 18.73 0.07
C THR A 165 1.69 18.23 -1.34
N ARG A 166 0.43 17.82 -1.56
CA ARG A 166 -0.09 17.30 -2.85
C ARG A 166 -1.44 17.91 -3.14
N SER A 167 -1.65 18.32 -4.38
CA SER A 167 -2.87 19.04 -4.80
C SER A 167 -4.15 18.19 -4.68
N GLY A 168 -4.05 16.87 -4.78
CA GLY A 168 -5.22 16.06 -5.04
C GLY A 168 -5.77 16.29 -6.45
N ASP A 169 -7.07 16.04 -6.63
CA ASP A 169 -7.77 16.38 -7.87
C ASP A 169 -8.01 17.89 -7.91
N ILE A 170 -7.52 18.53 -8.96
CA ILE A 170 -7.67 19.96 -9.18
C ILE A 170 -7.97 20.21 -10.66
N ASP A 171 -8.87 21.12 -10.93
CA ASP A 171 -9.14 21.60 -12.27
C ASP A 171 -7.96 22.41 -12.80
N ALA A 172 -7.61 22.18 -14.08
CA ALA A 172 -6.43 22.78 -14.71
C ALA A 172 -6.65 24.25 -15.09
#